data_23d2065166b17270e2736a8a8adc6950
#
_entry.id   23d2065166b17270e2736a8a8adc6950
#
_cell.length_a   1.000
_cell.length_b   1.000
_cell.length_c   1.000
_cell.angle_alpha   90.00
_cell.angle_beta   90.00
_cell.angle_gamma   90.00
#
_symmetry.space_group_name_H-M   'P 1'
#
loop_
_entity.id
_entity.type
_entity.pdbx_description
1 polymer ?
#
loop_
_entity_poly.entity_id
_entity_poly.type
_entity_poly.pdbx_seq_one_letter_code
_entity_poly.pdbx_strand_id
1 'polypeptide(L)'
;MRIQADQLCVDYNGTVALYDASLHLPAGCICGLVGMNGAGKSTFFKALTGFVRPSRGRIRINGSSVAEAQRHQAVAYVPQSEGVDAQFPVSVWDVVMMGRYGAMNPLRIPRSSDRVAVRDALTRVDLLELADRPLGT
;
A
#
# COMPACT_ATOMS: atom_id res chain seq x y z
N MET A 1 -4.15 -12.44 5.72
CA MET A 1 -3.86 -12.28 4.27
C MET A 1 -2.77 -13.26 3.89
N ARG A 2 -2.95 -14.03 2.81
CA ARG A 2 -1.96 -14.99 2.28
C ARG A 2 -1.33 -14.39 1.03
N ILE A 3 0.00 -14.41 0.92
CA ILE A 3 0.72 -13.91 -0.27
C ILE A 3 1.52 -15.06 -0.87
N GLN A 4 1.44 -15.19 -2.19
CA GLN A 4 2.22 -16.14 -2.99
C GLN A 4 2.85 -15.36 -4.14
N ALA A 5 4.15 -15.40 -4.23
CA ALA A 5 4.94 -14.84 -5.31
C ALA A 5 5.86 -15.94 -5.85
N ASP A 6 5.77 -16.23 -7.13
CA ASP A 6 6.48 -17.32 -7.78
C ASP A 6 7.37 -16.77 -8.89
N GLN A 7 8.67 -16.97 -8.78
CA GLN A 7 9.68 -16.70 -9.81
C GLN A 7 9.57 -15.30 -10.42
N LEU A 8 9.45 -14.27 -9.58
CA LEU A 8 9.28 -12.91 -10.04
C LEU A 8 10.58 -12.38 -10.65
N CYS A 9 10.45 -11.82 -11.85
CA CYS A 9 11.48 -10.99 -12.46
C CYS A 9 10.89 -9.60 -12.73
N VAL A 10 11.67 -8.57 -12.45
CA VAL A 10 11.33 -7.19 -12.76
C VAL A 10 12.54 -6.53 -13.41
N ASP A 11 12.33 -5.86 -14.53
CA ASP A 11 13.34 -5.06 -15.17
C ASP A 11 12.84 -3.61 -15.39
N TYR A 12 13.76 -2.68 -15.37
CA TYR A 12 13.54 -1.29 -15.71
C TYR A 12 14.43 -0.92 -16.91
N ASN A 13 13.82 -0.74 -18.08
CA ASN A 13 14.53 -0.36 -19.31
C ASN A 13 15.75 -1.25 -19.61
N GLY A 14 15.58 -2.58 -19.47
CA GLY A 14 16.66 -3.54 -19.75
C GLY A 14 17.61 -3.80 -18.56
N THR A 15 17.43 -3.09 -17.44
CA THR A 15 18.18 -3.37 -16.21
C THR A 15 17.37 -4.25 -15.28
N VAL A 16 17.89 -5.44 -14.98
CA VAL A 16 17.24 -6.40 -14.07
C VAL A 16 17.33 -5.88 -12.63
N ALA A 17 16.20 -5.56 -12.04
CA ALA A 17 16.09 -5.08 -10.66
C ALA A 17 15.66 -6.18 -9.68
N LEU A 18 15.03 -7.24 -10.18
CA LEU A 18 14.64 -8.42 -9.41
C LEU A 18 14.72 -9.65 -10.33
N TYR A 19 15.36 -10.71 -9.85
CA TYR A 19 15.53 -11.93 -10.60
C TYR A 19 15.12 -13.16 -9.81
N ASP A 20 14.19 -13.94 -10.35
CA ASP A 20 13.72 -15.25 -9.87
C ASP A 20 13.34 -15.25 -8.36
N ALA A 21 12.73 -14.17 -7.90
CA ALA A 21 12.36 -14.04 -6.49
C ALA A 21 11.03 -14.75 -6.20
N SER A 22 11.04 -15.60 -5.18
CA SER A 22 9.85 -16.33 -4.72
C SER A 22 9.62 -16.11 -3.25
N LEU A 23 8.34 -15.98 -2.84
CA LEU A 23 7.92 -15.80 -1.45
C LEU A 23 6.53 -16.36 -1.23
N HIS A 24 6.38 -17.20 -0.22
CA HIS A 24 5.10 -17.72 0.21
C HIS A 24 4.86 -17.36 1.68
N LEU A 25 3.88 -16.50 1.93
CA LEU A 25 3.50 -16.07 3.27
C LEU A 25 2.11 -16.61 3.64
N PRO A 26 1.99 -17.37 4.73
CA PRO A 26 0.68 -17.75 5.25
C PRO A 26 -0.06 -16.54 5.81
N ALA A 27 -1.37 -16.71 6.05
CA ALA A 27 -2.16 -15.66 6.71
C ALA A 27 -1.73 -15.49 8.18
N GLY A 28 -1.84 -14.26 8.68
CA GLY A 28 -1.61 -13.94 10.10
C GLY A 28 -0.15 -13.87 10.54
N CYS A 29 0.82 -13.89 9.62
CA CYS A 29 2.22 -13.74 9.95
C CYS A 29 2.73 -12.30 9.73
N ILE A 30 3.79 -11.96 10.45
CA ILE A 30 4.62 -10.78 10.21
C ILE A 30 5.91 -11.28 9.57
N CYS A 31 6.32 -10.68 8.48
CA CYS A 31 7.53 -11.05 7.76
C CYS A 31 8.43 -9.83 7.56
N GLY A 32 9.69 -9.97 7.95
CA GLY A 32 10.74 -8.99 7.66
C GLY A 32 11.53 -9.38 6.42
N LEU A 33 11.64 -8.47 5.45
CA LEU A 33 12.50 -8.64 4.28
C LEU A 33 13.83 -7.93 4.50
N VAL A 34 14.90 -8.72 4.67
CA VAL A 34 16.25 -8.25 4.95
C VAL A 34 17.16 -8.49 3.75
N GLY A 35 18.10 -7.61 3.53
CA GLY A 35 19.08 -7.71 2.45
C GLY A 35 19.84 -6.40 2.24
N MET A 36 20.95 -6.48 1.50
CA MET A 36 21.79 -5.33 1.16
C MET A 36 21.03 -4.25 0.37
N ASN A 37 21.55 -3.02 0.39
CA ASN A 37 21.03 -1.98 -0.48
C ASN A 37 21.24 -2.38 -1.95
N GLY A 38 20.22 -2.16 -2.77
CA GLY A 38 20.22 -2.62 -4.18
C GLY A 38 19.77 -4.07 -4.40
N ALA A 39 19.52 -4.87 -3.35
CA ALA A 39 19.06 -6.26 -3.48
C ALA A 39 17.62 -6.44 -4.03
N GLY A 40 16.97 -5.39 -4.50
CA GLY A 40 15.63 -5.47 -5.09
C GLY A 40 14.47 -5.46 -4.09
N LYS A 41 14.70 -5.23 -2.78
CA LYS A 41 13.65 -5.24 -1.74
C LYS A 41 12.48 -4.30 -2.08
N SER A 42 12.78 -3.04 -2.39
CA SER A 42 11.76 -2.05 -2.74
C SER A 42 11.03 -2.41 -4.03
N THR A 43 11.74 -2.98 -5.01
CA THR A 43 11.14 -3.48 -6.26
C THR A 43 10.19 -4.63 -5.99
N PHE A 44 10.57 -5.55 -5.10
CA PHE A 44 9.73 -6.67 -4.69
C PHE A 44 8.44 -6.17 -4.01
N PHE A 45 8.53 -5.22 -3.06
CA PHE A 45 7.35 -4.60 -2.44
C PHE A 45 6.47 -3.87 -3.47
N LYS A 46 7.07 -3.12 -4.39
CA LYS A 46 6.34 -2.45 -5.47
C LYS A 46 5.61 -3.44 -6.38
N ALA A 47 6.20 -4.60 -6.65
CA ALA A 47 5.55 -5.66 -7.40
C ALA A 47 4.38 -6.29 -6.64
N LEU A 48 4.56 -6.61 -5.33
CA LEU A 48 3.51 -7.14 -4.47
C LEU A 48 2.31 -6.20 -4.34
N THR A 49 2.56 -4.91 -4.35
CA THR A 49 1.52 -3.87 -4.22
C THR A 49 0.96 -3.38 -5.55
N GLY A 50 1.50 -3.88 -6.69
CA GLY A 50 1.01 -3.56 -8.03
C GLY A 50 1.48 -2.22 -8.60
N PHE A 51 2.44 -1.53 -7.94
CA PHE A 51 3.08 -0.34 -8.50
C PHE A 51 4.01 -0.66 -9.67
N VAL A 52 4.52 -1.90 -9.70
CA VAL A 52 5.36 -2.39 -10.79
C VAL A 52 4.84 -3.74 -11.24
N ARG A 53 4.73 -3.92 -12.55
CA ARG A 53 4.32 -5.19 -13.13
C ARG A 53 5.55 -6.07 -13.36
N PRO A 54 5.60 -7.30 -12.82
CA PRO A 54 6.66 -8.24 -13.14
C PRO A 54 6.71 -8.56 -14.64
N SER A 55 7.91 -8.65 -15.19
CA SER A 55 8.13 -9.13 -16.57
C SER A 55 7.97 -10.64 -16.66
N ARG A 56 8.21 -11.35 -15.54
CA ARG A 56 8.04 -12.80 -15.42
C ARG A 56 7.57 -13.16 -14.01
N GLY A 57 6.94 -14.31 -13.88
CA GLY A 57 6.44 -14.83 -12.61
C GLY A 57 4.99 -14.43 -12.32
N ARG A 58 4.52 -14.77 -11.13
CA ARG A 58 3.12 -14.59 -10.75
C ARG A 58 2.99 -14.17 -9.29
N ILE A 59 2.04 -13.28 -9.02
CA ILE A 59 1.68 -12.90 -7.66
C ILE A 59 0.20 -13.20 -7.42
N ARG A 60 -0.10 -13.82 -6.28
CA ARG A 60 -1.46 -14.04 -5.79
C ARG A 60 -1.59 -13.57 -4.35
N ILE A 61 -2.67 -12.87 -4.06
CA ILE A 61 -3.03 -12.37 -2.74
C ILE A 61 -4.40 -12.92 -2.39
N ASN A 62 -4.47 -13.77 -1.36
CA ASN A 62 -5.67 -14.55 -1.01
C ASN A 62 -6.22 -15.36 -2.22
N GLY A 63 -5.36 -15.82 -3.12
CA GLY A 63 -5.76 -16.53 -4.34
C GLY A 63 -6.12 -15.64 -5.53
N SER A 64 -6.36 -14.35 -5.32
CA SER A 64 -6.70 -13.36 -6.35
C SER A 64 -5.46 -12.72 -6.97
N SER A 65 -5.62 -12.07 -8.11
CA SER A 65 -4.57 -11.23 -8.71
C SER A 65 -4.31 -9.97 -7.87
N VAL A 66 -3.13 -9.34 -8.06
CA VAL A 66 -2.80 -8.08 -7.40
C VAL A 66 -3.83 -6.98 -7.72
N ALA A 67 -4.27 -6.90 -8.98
CA ALA A 67 -5.26 -5.91 -9.40
C ALA A 67 -6.63 -6.10 -8.73
N GLU A 68 -7.04 -7.34 -8.50
CA GLU A 68 -8.27 -7.65 -7.74
C GLU A 68 -8.09 -7.32 -6.26
N ALA A 69 -6.95 -7.68 -5.67
CA ALA A 69 -6.64 -7.37 -4.28
C ALA A 69 -6.61 -5.84 -4.02
N GLN A 70 -6.08 -5.06 -4.95
CA GLN A 70 -6.14 -3.59 -4.89
C GLN A 70 -7.58 -3.05 -4.96
N ARG A 71 -8.39 -3.55 -5.92
CA ARG A 71 -9.80 -3.14 -6.02
C ARG A 71 -10.61 -3.43 -4.76
N HIS A 72 -10.30 -4.52 -4.07
CA HIS A 72 -10.92 -4.89 -2.80
C HIS A 72 -10.21 -4.29 -1.57
N GLN A 73 -9.25 -3.38 -1.77
CA GLN A 73 -8.48 -2.76 -0.68
C GLN A 73 -7.83 -3.77 0.27
N ALA A 74 -7.50 -4.96 -0.24
CA ALA A 74 -6.87 -6.03 0.54
C ALA A 74 -5.37 -5.79 0.79
N VAL A 75 -4.75 -4.79 0.14
CA VAL A 75 -3.34 -4.44 0.27
C VAL A 75 -3.20 -2.95 0.48
N ALA A 76 -2.43 -2.56 1.49
CA ALA A 76 -1.98 -1.20 1.70
C ALA A 76 -0.45 -1.16 1.63
N TYR A 77 0.09 -0.08 1.09
CA TYR A 77 1.52 0.17 1.04
C TYR A 77 1.84 1.47 1.76
N VAL A 78 2.75 1.40 2.72
CA VAL A 78 3.27 2.59 3.41
C VAL A 78 4.72 2.76 2.96
N PRO A 79 5.03 3.78 2.15
CA PRO A 79 6.39 4.07 1.72
C PRO A 79 7.26 4.55 2.89
N GLN A 80 8.56 4.36 2.76
CA GLN A 80 9.52 4.76 3.81
C GLN A 80 9.65 6.29 3.92
N SER A 81 9.61 6.98 2.82
CA SER A 81 9.53 8.43 2.71
C SER A 81 9.09 8.78 1.30
N GLU A 82 7.98 9.44 1.15
CA GLU A 82 7.68 10.18 -0.06
C GLU A 82 7.56 11.63 0.39
N GLY A 83 8.23 12.53 -0.34
CA GLY A 83 8.12 13.96 -0.07
C GLY A 83 6.66 14.36 -0.20
N VAL A 84 5.98 14.39 0.93
CA VAL A 84 4.67 15.05 0.99
C VAL A 84 4.97 16.50 0.70
N ASP A 85 4.39 17.02 -0.38
CA ASP A 85 4.51 18.44 -0.68
C ASP A 85 3.90 19.22 0.49
N ALA A 86 4.76 19.81 1.32
CA ALA A 86 4.36 20.59 2.49
C ALA A 86 3.45 21.78 2.12
N GLN A 87 3.40 22.17 0.84
CA GLN A 87 2.52 23.23 0.34
C GLN A 87 1.12 22.72 -0.05
N PHE A 88 0.89 21.42 -0.02
CA PHE A 88 -0.42 20.86 -0.34
C PHE A 88 -1.38 21.04 0.86
N PRO A 89 -2.43 21.86 0.74
CA PRO A 89 -3.28 22.29 1.86
C PRO A 89 -4.32 21.22 2.25
N VAL A 90 -3.86 20.01 2.58
CA VAL A 90 -4.72 18.93 3.10
C VAL A 90 -4.45 18.69 4.57
N SER A 91 -5.51 18.47 5.33
CA SER A 91 -5.41 18.07 6.73
C SER A 91 -5.12 16.56 6.86
N VAL A 92 -4.63 16.17 8.04
CA VAL A 92 -4.49 14.75 8.40
C VAL A 92 -5.82 14.01 8.25
N TRP A 93 -6.93 14.66 8.64
CA TRP A 93 -8.28 14.12 8.46
C TRP A 93 -8.61 13.83 7.00
N ASP A 94 -8.32 14.77 6.10
CA ASP A 94 -8.62 14.63 4.67
C ASP A 94 -7.85 13.46 4.05
N VAL A 95 -6.58 13.30 4.40
CA VAL A 95 -5.76 12.20 3.90
C VAL A 95 -6.30 10.84 4.36
N VAL A 96 -6.69 10.71 5.62
CA VAL A 96 -7.29 9.46 6.12
C VAL A 96 -8.66 9.23 5.48
N MET A 97 -9.43 10.30 5.22
CA MET A 97 -10.71 10.23 4.51
C MET A 97 -10.55 9.75 3.07
N MET A 98 -9.46 10.12 2.38
CA MET A 98 -9.17 9.60 1.02
C MET A 98 -9.07 8.07 1.00
N GLY A 99 -8.60 7.45 2.08
CA GLY A 99 -8.59 5.99 2.24
C GLY A 99 -9.98 5.34 2.19
N ARG A 100 -11.05 6.12 2.42
CA ARG A 100 -12.44 5.66 2.34
C ARG A 100 -13.05 5.77 0.94
N TYR A 101 -12.41 6.45 0.00
CA TYR A 101 -12.99 6.73 -1.32
C TYR A 101 -13.41 5.49 -2.10
N GLY A 102 -12.69 4.37 -1.93
CA GLY A 102 -13.06 3.11 -2.57
C GLY A 102 -14.34 2.46 -2.02
N ALA A 103 -14.78 2.86 -0.82
CA ALA A 103 -16.01 2.37 -0.18
C ALA A 103 -17.18 3.37 -0.29
N MET A 104 -16.93 4.57 -0.78
CA MET A 104 -17.94 5.63 -0.96
C MET A 104 -18.72 5.46 -2.24
N ASN A 105 -19.82 6.22 -2.35
CA ASN A 105 -20.57 6.35 -3.58
C ASN A 105 -19.74 7.06 -4.69
N PRO A 106 -20.16 7.01 -5.96
CA PRO A 106 -19.44 7.67 -7.06
C PRO A 106 -19.20 9.17 -6.87
N LEU A 107 -20.06 9.85 -6.12
CA LEU A 107 -19.93 11.29 -5.80
C LEU A 107 -18.93 11.57 -4.67
N ARG A 108 -18.39 10.53 -4.03
CA ARG A 108 -17.42 10.61 -2.90
C ARG A 108 -17.90 11.52 -1.75
N ILE A 109 -19.21 11.54 -1.50
CA ILE A 109 -19.79 12.29 -0.39
C ILE A 109 -19.66 11.43 0.88
N PRO A 110 -18.90 11.89 1.91
CA PRO A 110 -18.70 11.16 3.15
C PRO A 110 -20.01 11.00 3.93
N ARG A 111 -20.32 9.78 4.32
CA ARG A 111 -21.42 9.43 5.22
C ARG A 111 -20.95 9.47 6.69
N SER A 112 -21.89 9.43 7.63
CA SER A 112 -21.57 9.33 9.05
C SER A 112 -20.66 8.13 9.37
N SER A 113 -20.89 6.98 8.72
CA SER A 113 -20.05 5.78 8.85
C SER A 113 -18.60 6.00 8.42
N ASP A 114 -18.36 6.82 7.37
CA ASP A 114 -17.00 7.12 6.93
C ASP A 114 -16.27 8.01 7.92
N ARG A 115 -16.97 8.99 8.50
CA ARG A 115 -16.44 9.86 9.55
C ARG A 115 -16.08 9.08 10.82
N VAL A 116 -16.91 8.12 11.21
CA VAL A 116 -16.63 7.21 12.35
C VAL A 116 -15.37 6.40 12.05
N ALA A 117 -15.28 5.78 10.87
CA ALA A 117 -14.13 4.97 10.48
C ALA A 117 -12.82 5.77 10.45
N VAL A 118 -12.85 7.03 9.99
CA VAL A 118 -11.69 7.93 10.01
C VAL A 118 -11.29 8.26 11.45
N ARG A 119 -12.24 8.60 12.31
CA ARG A 119 -11.97 8.86 13.72
C ARG A 119 -11.34 7.66 14.42
N ASP A 120 -11.90 6.47 14.21
CA ASP A 120 -11.39 5.23 14.77
C ASP A 120 -9.96 4.93 14.28
N ALA A 121 -9.69 5.17 12.99
CA ALA A 121 -8.36 5.00 12.43
C ALA A 121 -7.34 5.95 13.07
N LEU A 122 -7.68 7.24 13.20
CA LEU A 122 -6.84 8.24 13.83
C LEU A 122 -6.60 7.96 15.32
N THR A 123 -7.63 7.49 16.02
CA THR A 123 -7.50 7.09 17.44
C THR A 123 -6.53 5.92 17.61
N ARG A 124 -6.55 4.93 16.70
CA ARG A 124 -5.65 3.76 16.77
C ARG A 124 -4.17 4.10 16.62
N VAL A 125 -3.86 5.19 15.96
CA VAL A 125 -2.48 5.66 15.75
C VAL A 125 -2.13 6.90 16.58
N ASP A 126 -3.02 7.29 17.52
CA ASP A 126 -2.86 8.42 18.43
C ASP A 126 -2.66 9.78 17.72
N LEU A 127 -3.35 9.95 16.59
CA LEU A 127 -3.29 11.17 15.77
C LEU A 127 -4.61 11.98 15.75
N LEU A 128 -5.59 11.63 16.59
CA LEU A 128 -6.89 12.30 16.56
C LEU A 128 -6.81 13.79 16.89
N GLU A 129 -5.93 14.19 17.81
CA GLU A 129 -5.72 15.59 18.16
C GLU A 129 -5.05 16.42 17.06
N LEU A 130 -4.42 15.74 16.10
CA LEU A 130 -3.76 16.34 14.95
C LEU A 130 -4.63 16.33 13.69
N ALA A 131 -5.88 15.89 13.80
CA ALA A 131 -6.78 15.67 12.65
C ALA A 131 -6.90 16.90 11.73
N ASP A 132 -7.01 18.07 12.29
CA ASP A 132 -7.20 19.33 11.56
C ASP A 132 -5.87 20.01 11.15
N ARG A 133 -4.73 19.43 11.53
CA ARG A 133 -3.43 19.99 11.14
C ARG A 133 -3.12 19.72 9.67
N PRO A 134 -2.51 20.70 8.96
CA PRO A 134 -1.94 20.45 7.64
C PRO A 134 -0.86 19.36 7.68
N LEU A 135 -0.77 18.55 6.63
CA LEU A 135 0.16 17.42 6.59
C LEU A 135 1.64 17.85 6.53
N GLY A 136 1.93 19.08 6.13
CA GLY A 136 3.28 19.60 5.93
C GLY A 136 3.85 20.42 7.09
N THR A 137 3.25 20.36 8.29
CA THR A 137 3.72 21.13 9.49
C THR A 137 4.18 20.24 10.62
#